data_603394ac267506b71b7db6e3d793ced9
#
_entry.id   603394ac267506b71b7db6e3d793ced9
#
_cell.length_a   1.000
_cell.length_b   1.000
_cell.length_c   1.000
_cell.angle_alpha   90.00
_cell.angle_beta   90.00
_cell.angle_gamma   90.00
#
_symmetry.space_group_name_H-M   'P 1'
#
loop_
_entity.id
_entity.type
_entity.pdbx_description
1 polymer ?
#
loop_
_entity_poly.entity_id
_entity_poly.type
_entity_poly.pdbx_seq_one_letter_code
_entity_poly.pdbx_strand_id
1 'polypeptide(L)'
;MAIQVVRFQSEAGPQWGVQSNGKVAVLTGDWPTTGRFLSAGGVEAARDAASFDLSFETLELLSPVTQDADYICQGLNYASHLKEIGRDPKDAIHNIFFHKASSSICGPKDDVVRPAHVQALDYEIELALIVSRPVTEPVDVTEENLHDFVGALTITNDISARDVQVSHEQFCKAKSYRTFGPTGPFLVLLSAEELRRYGELVLTLSVDGQERQKNVAADMIHKPAETLTELSQIRDLKPGDM
;
A
#
# COMPACT_ATOMS: atom_id res chain seq x y z
N MET A 1 -1.58 -7.24 -18.93
CA MET A 1 -2.20 -5.90 -18.69
C MET A 1 -2.62 -5.86 -17.23
N ALA A 2 -2.21 -4.83 -16.50
CA ALA A 2 -2.53 -4.66 -15.09
C ALA A 2 -4.05 -4.67 -14.83
N ILE A 3 -4.50 -5.35 -13.78
CA ILE A 3 -5.91 -5.45 -13.43
C ILE A 3 -6.16 -4.60 -12.18
N GLN A 4 -7.11 -3.69 -12.28
CA GLN A 4 -7.50 -2.81 -11.18
C GLN A 4 -8.64 -3.44 -10.38
N VAL A 5 -8.31 -4.03 -9.24
CA VAL A 5 -9.28 -4.61 -8.32
C VAL A 5 -9.70 -3.56 -7.30
N VAL A 6 -10.99 -3.48 -7.01
CA VAL A 6 -11.58 -2.61 -5.99
C VAL A 6 -12.28 -3.42 -4.93
N ARG A 7 -12.34 -2.87 -3.72
CA ARG A 7 -13.19 -3.38 -2.63
C ARG A 7 -14.20 -2.30 -2.28
N PHE A 8 -15.47 -2.67 -2.16
CA PHE A 8 -16.54 -1.71 -1.94
C PHE A 8 -17.65 -2.29 -1.07
N GLN A 9 -18.41 -1.41 -0.42
CA GLN A 9 -19.58 -1.78 0.38
C GLN A 9 -20.79 -1.99 -0.52
N SER A 10 -21.49 -3.10 -0.32
CA SER A 10 -22.79 -3.38 -0.92
C SER A 10 -23.84 -3.65 0.16
N GLU A 11 -25.11 -3.82 -0.22
CA GLU A 11 -26.16 -4.23 0.70
C GLU A 11 -25.89 -5.61 1.33
N ALA A 12 -25.18 -6.48 0.61
CA ALA A 12 -24.79 -7.82 1.09
C ALA A 12 -23.49 -7.80 1.94
N GLY A 13 -22.88 -6.64 2.14
CA GLY A 13 -21.59 -6.47 2.81
C GLY A 13 -20.46 -6.13 1.85
N PRO A 14 -19.19 -6.18 2.33
CA PRO A 14 -18.02 -5.90 1.50
C PRO A 14 -17.89 -6.86 0.31
N GLN A 15 -17.64 -6.32 -0.87
CA GLN A 15 -17.43 -7.08 -2.11
C GLN A 15 -16.17 -6.65 -2.83
N TRP A 16 -15.69 -7.55 -3.70
CA TRP A 16 -14.61 -7.30 -4.63
C TRP A 16 -15.13 -7.14 -6.05
N GLY A 17 -14.46 -6.33 -6.83
CA GLY A 17 -14.77 -6.12 -8.24
C GLY A 17 -13.54 -5.73 -9.04
N VAL A 18 -13.63 -5.86 -10.35
CA VAL A 18 -12.62 -5.38 -11.30
C VAL A 18 -13.14 -4.11 -11.96
N GLN A 19 -12.34 -3.06 -11.91
CA GLN A 19 -12.63 -1.80 -12.60
C GLN A 19 -12.02 -1.78 -14.00
N SER A 20 -12.82 -1.35 -14.98
CA SER A 20 -12.37 -1.04 -16.33
C SER A 20 -13.26 0.07 -16.92
N ASN A 21 -12.63 1.11 -17.47
CA ASN A 21 -13.31 2.22 -18.15
C ASN A 21 -14.46 2.86 -17.34
N GLY A 22 -14.25 3.05 -16.02
CA GLY A 22 -15.26 3.65 -15.13
C GLY A 22 -16.41 2.72 -14.75
N LYS A 23 -16.33 1.45 -15.10
CA LYS A 23 -17.29 0.41 -14.76
C LYS A 23 -16.65 -0.68 -13.92
N VAL A 24 -17.45 -1.39 -13.14
CA VAL A 24 -16.99 -2.47 -12.26
C VAL A 24 -17.78 -3.75 -12.54
N ALA A 25 -17.04 -4.82 -12.74
CA ALA A 25 -17.56 -6.19 -12.72
C ALA A 25 -17.43 -6.73 -11.29
N VAL A 26 -18.55 -7.13 -10.70
CA VAL A 26 -18.57 -7.74 -9.34
C VAL A 26 -18.00 -9.15 -9.44
N LEU A 27 -17.10 -9.50 -8.54
CA LEU A 27 -16.53 -10.82 -8.45
C LEU A 27 -17.37 -11.71 -7.53
N THR A 28 -17.56 -12.95 -7.95
CA THR A 28 -18.26 -13.98 -7.16
C THR A 28 -17.24 -14.85 -6.44
N GLY A 29 -17.29 -14.86 -5.11
CA GLY A 29 -16.41 -15.66 -4.26
C GLY A 29 -16.46 -15.18 -2.81
N ASP A 30 -15.83 -15.95 -1.92
CA ASP A 30 -15.76 -15.65 -0.49
C ASP A 30 -14.32 -15.33 -0.11
N TRP A 31 -13.99 -14.04 -0.17
CA TRP A 31 -12.67 -13.51 0.21
C TRP A 31 -12.84 -12.39 1.25
N PRO A 32 -12.97 -12.74 2.52
CA PRO A 32 -13.20 -11.75 3.59
C PRO A 32 -12.00 -10.81 3.78
N THR A 33 -10.80 -11.25 3.39
CA THR A 33 -9.57 -10.49 3.55
C THR A 33 -8.74 -10.42 2.27
N THR A 34 -7.84 -9.44 2.19
CA THR A 34 -6.90 -9.28 1.08
C THR A 34 -6.04 -10.52 0.90
N GLY A 35 -5.56 -11.08 2.00
CA GLY A 35 -4.78 -12.31 1.96
C GLY A 35 -5.55 -13.49 1.37
N ARG A 36 -6.84 -13.63 1.72
CA ARG A 36 -7.71 -14.65 1.13
C ARG A 36 -7.99 -14.39 -0.34
N PHE A 37 -8.20 -13.13 -0.73
CA PHE A 37 -8.36 -12.77 -2.13
C PHE A 37 -7.14 -13.19 -2.97
N LEU A 38 -5.93 -12.88 -2.49
CA LEU A 38 -4.68 -13.19 -3.20
C LEU A 38 -4.35 -14.68 -3.25
N SER A 39 -4.74 -15.47 -2.22
CA SER A 39 -4.32 -16.86 -2.07
C SER A 39 -5.38 -17.91 -2.38
N ALA A 40 -6.64 -17.53 -2.62
CA ALA A 40 -7.76 -18.47 -2.70
C ALA A 40 -8.70 -18.18 -3.89
N GLY A 41 -8.15 -17.98 -5.07
CA GLY A 41 -8.91 -17.88 -6.32
C GLY A 41 -9.43 -16.49 -6.69
N GLY A 42 -9.18 -15.46 -5.88
CA GLY A 42 -9.62 -14.09 -6.20
C GLY A 42 -8.88 -13.48 -7.38
N VAL A 43 -7.60 -13.82 -7.53
CA VAL A 43 -6.78 -13.36 -8.67
C VAL A 43 -7.27 -13.96 -9.98
N GLU A 44 -7.62 -15.25 -9.99
CA GLU A 44 -8.20 -15.94 -11.13
C GLU A 44 -9.57 -15.34 -11.48
N ALA A 45 -10.44 -15.16 -10.49
CA ALA A 45 -11.74 -14.51 -10.67
C ALA A 45 -11.60 -13.10 -11.25
N ALA A 46 -10.58 -12.35 -10.84
CA ALA A 46 -10.31 -11.02 -11.39
C ALA A 46 -9.85 -11.06 -12.85
N ARG A 47 -9.09 -12.09 -13.24
CA ARG A 47 -8.66 -12.29 -14.65
C ARG A 47 -9.83 -12.65 -15.55
N ASP A 48 -10.79 -13.40 -15.02
CA ASP A 48 -11.97 -13.89 -15.76
C ASP A 48 -13.16 -12.92 -15.66
N ALA A 49 -12.96 -11.73 -15.08
CA ALA A 49 -14.03 -10.76 -14.86
C ALA A 49 -14.71 -10.35 -16.16
N ALA A 50 -16.03 -10.42 -16.14
CA ALA A 50 -16.92 -10.04 -17.24
C ALA A 50 -18.12 -9.25 -16.67
N SER A 51 -18.94 -8.69 -17.54
CA SER A 51 -20.17 -7.97 -17.16
C SER A 51 -19.91 -6.76 -16.27
N PHE A 52 -19.28 -5.74 -16.86
CA PHE A 52 -18.95 -4.48 -16.20
C PHE A 52 -20.18 -3.54 -16.14
N ASP A 53 -21.06 -3.77 -15.17
CA ASP A 53 -22.38 -3.12 -15.12
C ASP A 53 -22.46 -1.97 -14.11
N LEU A 54 -21.72 -2.04 -12.97
CA LEU A 54 -21.76 -1.02 -11.95
C LEU A 54 -20.94 0.21 -12.34
N SER A 55 -21.38 1.40 -11.97
CA SER A 55 -20.58 2.62 -12.11
C SER A 55 -19.59 2.74 -10.95
N PHE A 56 -18.30 2.85 -11.25
CA PHE A 56 -17.25 3.03 -10.25
C PHE A 56 -17.47 4.27 -9.37
N GLU A 57 -17.96 5.35 -9.97
CA GLU A 57 -18.16 6.63 -9.27
C GLU A 57 -19.21 6.57 -8.16
N THR A 58 -20.16 5.62 -8.28
CA THR A 58 -21.28 5.49 -7.32
C THR A 58 -20.96 4.52 -6.17
N LEU A 59 -19.81 3.88 -6.18
CA LEU A 59 -19.45 2.91 -5.17
C LEU A 59 -18.93 3.56 -3.89
N GLU A 60 -19.36 3.04 -2.75
CA GLU A 60 -18.75 3.30 -1.46
C GLU A 60 -17.47 2.44 -1.36
N LEU A 61 -16.33 3.04 -1.67
CA LEU A 61 -15.05 2.35 -1.75
C LEU A 61 -14.49 2.06 -0.36
N LEU A 62 -14.09 0.83 -0.15
CA LEU A 62 -13.36 0.38 1.03
C LEU A 62 -11.87 0.27 0.69
N SER A 63 -11.01 0.26 1.71
CA SER A 63 -9.61 -0.11 1.50
C SER A 63 -9.51 -1.50 0.87
N PRO A 64 -8.74 -1.68 -0.20
CA PRO A 64 -8.47 -2.99 -0.78
C PRO A 64 -7.46 -3.79 0.05
N VAL A 65 -6.86 -3.19 1.08
CA VAL A 65 -6.05 -3.87 2.10
C VAL A 65 -6.87 -3.92 3.38
N THR A 66 -7.09 -5.12 3.89
CA THR A 66 -7.91 -5.37 5.07
C THR A 66 -7.10 -5.25 6.36
N GLN A 67 -7.75 -4.92 7.49
CA GLN A 67 -7.07 -4.62 8.75
C GLN A 67 -6.45 -5.84 9.47
N ASP A 68 -6.52 -7.04 8.88
CA ASP A 68 -5.76 -8.22 9.32
C ASP A 68 -4.33 -8.25 8.78
N ALA A 69 -4.01 -7.37 7.82
CA ALA A 69 -2.67 -7.18 7.29
C ALA A 69 -1.74 -6.55 8.34
N ASP A 70 -0.49 -6.97 8.36
CA ASP A 70 0.56 -6.19 9.00
C ASP A 70 0.91 -4.99 8.10
N TYR A 71 0.94 -3.80 8.70
CA TYR A 71 1.28 -2.57 8.02
C TYR A 71 2.72 -2.20 8.37
N ILE A 72 3.65 -2.57 7.50
CA ILE A 72 5.09 -2.36 7.67
C ILE A 72 5.52 -1.23 6.75
N CYS A 73 6.12 -0.21 7.31
CA CYS A 73 6.59 0.95 6.58
C CYS A 73 8.12 0.99 6.56
N GLN A 74 8.65 1.57 5.48
CA GLN A 74 10.07 1.84 5.33
C GLN A 74 10.31 3.36 5.44
N GLY A 75 11.06 3.77 6.44
CA GLY A 75 11.36 5.18 6.68
C GLY A 75 12.57 5.67 5.90
N LEU A 76 12.55 6.95 5.47
CA LEU A 76 13.68 7.65 4.87
C LEU A 76 14.29 6.96 3.64
N ASN A 77 13.47 6.35 2.82
CA ASN A 77 13.91 5.51 1.69
C ASN A 77 14.00 6.22 0.33
N TYR A 78 13.73 7.52 0.24
CA TYR A 78 13.85 8.27 -1.01
C TYR A 78 15.05 9.22 -0.96
N ALA A 79 15.93 9.11 -1.96
CA ALA A 79 17.16 9.88 -2.01
C ALA A 79 16.92 11.39 -2.11
N SER A 80 15.91 11.84 -2.84
CA SER A 80 15.47 13.23 -2.92
C SER A 80 15.01 13.74 -1.56
N HIS A 81 14.22 12.97 -0.83
CA HIS A 81 13.72 13.34 0.50
C HIS A 81 14.85 13.49 1.52
N LEU A 82 15.86 12.61 1.52
CA LEU A 82 17.03 12.77 2.38
C LEU A 82 17.77 14.08 2.11
N LYS A 83 17.93 14.46 0.83
CA LYS A 83 18.55 15.73 0.45
C LYS A 83 17.74 16.94 0.93
N GLU A 84 16.41 16.89 0.85
CA GLU A 84 15.52 17.96 1.34
C GLU A 84 15.70 18.22 2.84
N ILE A 85 15.90 17.17 3.63
CA ILE A 85 16.16 17.28 5.09
C ILE A 85 17.64 17.45 5.43
N GLY A 86 18.50 17.69 4.42
CA GLY A 86 19.92 17.97 4.61
C GLY A 86 20.80 16.77 4.95
N ARG A 87 20.35 15.53 4.62
CA ARG A 87 21.12 14.30 4.79
C ARG A 87 21.70 13.82 3.46
N ASP A 88 22.86 13.17 3.49
CA ASP A 88 23.40 12.49 2.31
C ASP A 88 22.71 11.11 2.16
N PRO A 89 22.12 10.78 0.99
CA PRO A 89 21.59 9.46 0.73
C PRO A 89 22.57 8.31 0.96
N LYS A 90 23.87 8.55 0.87
CA LYS A 90 24.92 7.55 1.14
C LYS A 90 25.01 7.15 2.61
N ASP A 91 24.46 7.98 3.52
CA ASP A 91 24.42 7.69 4.95
C ASP A 91 23.26 6.74 5.32
N ALA A 92 22.32 6.49 4.41
CA ALA A 92 21.23 5.51 4.59
C ALA A 92 21.76 4.09 4.35
N ILE A 93 22.60 3.60 5.26
CA ILE A 93 23.25 2.27 5.14
C ILE A 93 22.27 1.14 5.48
N HIS A 94 21.28 1.41 6.33
CA HIS A 94 20.34 0.42 6.82
C HIS A 94 18.90 0.82 6.53
N ASN A 95 18.08 -0.17 6.21
CA ASN A 95 16.63 -0.01 6.17
C ASN A 95 16.09 0.39 7.54
N ILE A 96 15.22 1.36 7.57
CA ILE A 96 14.49 1.75 8.77
C ILE A 96 13.07 1.23 8.63
N PHE A 97 12.74 0.17 9.37
CA PHE A 97 11.38 -0.36 9.42
C PHE A 97 10.63 0.14 10.63
N PHE A 98 9.36 0.45 10.44
CA PHE A 98 8.43 0.71 11.52
C PHE A 98 7.04 0.18 11.18
N HIS A 99 6.27 -0.10 12.22
CA HIS A 99 4.89 -0.54 12.07
C HIS A 99 3.92 0.63 12.20
N LYS A 100 2.90 0.63 11.36
CA LYS A 100 1.64 1.32 11.67
C LYS A 100 0.65 0.30 12.21
N ALA A 101 -0.21 0.74 13.13
CA ALA A 101 -1.31 -0.11 13.56
C ALA A 101 -2.22 -0.42 12.37
N SER A 102 -2.53 -1.68 12.14
CA SER A 102 -3.42 -2.11 11.05
C SER A 102 -4.81 -1.45 11.15
N SER A 103 -5.24 -1.12 12.36
CA SER A 103 -6.47 -0.35 12.63
C SER A 103 -6.45 1.10 12.12
N SER A 104 -5.29 1.61 11.66
CA SER A 104 -5.22 2.90 10.97
C SER A 104 -5.65 2.84 9.51
N ILE A 105 -5.67 1.64 8.90
CA ILE A 105 -6.10 1.43 7.52
C ILE A 105 -7.58 1.83 7.38
N CYS A 106 -7.87 2.67 6.41
CA CYS A 106 -9.21 3.11 6.06
C CYS A 106 -9.37 3.21 4.54
N GLY A 107 -10.58 3.45 4.09
CA GLY A 107 -10.90 3.58 2.67
C GLY A 107 -10.24 4.81 2.01
N PRO A 108 -10.08 4.80 0.69
CA PRO A 108 -9.40 5.87 -0.03
C PRO A 108 -10.16 7.20 -0.02
N LYS A 109 -11.44 7.18 0.34
CA LYS A 109 -12.31 8.37 0.44
C LYS A 109 -12.76 8.67 1.87
N ASP A 110 -12.25 7.92 2.85
CA ASP A 110 -12.59 8.15 4.25
C ASP A 110 -11.94 9.44 4.77
N ASP A 111 -12.61 10.10 5.67
CA ASP A 111 -12.08 11.28 6.33
C ASP A 111 -10.90 10.92 7.23
N VAL A 112 -9.82 11.69 7.13
CA VAL A 112 -8.71 11.62 8.07
C VAL A 112 -9.06 12.45 9.31
N VAL A 113 -9.29 11.78 10.43
CA VAL A 113 -9.67 12.43 11.68
C VAL A 113 -8.43 12.85 12.47
N ARG A 114 -8.15 14.16 12.49
CA ARG A 114 -7.06 14.71 13.29
C ARG A 114 -7.44 14.69 14.77
N PRO A 115 -6.69 13.98 15.64
CA PRO A 115 -6.90 14.05 17.09
C PRO A 115 -6.73 15.48 17.62
N ALA A 116 -7.51 15.87 18.63
CA ALA A 116 -7.53 17.24 19.15
C ALA A 116 -6.17 17.75 19.66
N HIS A 117 -5.33 16.84 20.17
CA HIS A 117 -3.99 17.17 20.68
C HIS A 117 -2.92 17.27 19.57
N VAL A 118 -3.19 16.78 18.35
CA VAL A 118 -2.27 16.86 17.20
C VAL A 118 -2.38 18.24 16.58
N GLN A 119 -1.28 18.96 16.52
CA GLN A 119 -1.22 20.31 15.96
C GLN A 119 -0.60 20.36 14.56
N ALA A 120 0.28 19.42 14.23
CA ALA A 120 0.99 19.34 12.96
C ALA A 120 0.67 18.02 12.26
N LEU A 121 -0.47 18.00 11.56
CA LEU A 121 -0.86 16.87 10.70
C LEU A 121 -0.21 17.03 9.33
N ASP A 122 0.39 15.96 8.82
CA ASP A 122 1.08 15.93 7.54
C ASP A 122 0.70 14.69 6.72
N TYR A 123 0.91 14.74 5.43
CA TYR A 123 0.64 13.70 4.45
C TYR A 123 1.93 13.15 3.87
N GLU A 124 1.94 11.87 3.55
CA GLU A 124 3.05 11.19 2.87
C GLU A 124 2.49 10.15 1.90
N ILE A 125 2.57 10.43 0.57
CA ILE A 125 2.15 9.44 -0.43
C ILE A 125 3.19 8.35 -0.53
N GLU A 126 2.72 7.09 -0.47
CA GLU A 126 3.58 5.92 -0.50
C GLU A 126 3.09 4.87 -1.49
N LEU A 127 4.05 4.19 -2.12
CA LEU A 127 3.81 2.98 -2.89
C LEU A 127 3.82 1.79 -1.93
N ALA A 128 2.71 1.06 -1.88
CA ALA A 128 2.60 -0.14 -1.06
C ALA A 128 2.66 -1.41 -1.93
N LEU A 129 3.50 -2.34 -1.50
CA LEU A 129 3.62 -3.67 -2.08
C LEU A 129 2.86 -4.65 -1.21
N ILE A 130 2.03 -5.51 -1.83
CA ILE A 130 1.18 -6.45 -1.11
C ILE A 130 1.73 -7.87 -1.29
N VAL A 131 2.08 -8.48 -0.17
CA VAL A 131 2.59 -9.85 -0.12
C VAL A 131 1.52 -10.82 -0.60
N SER A 132 1.87 -11.77 -1.48
CA SER A 132 0.92 -12.72 -2.07
C SER A 132 1.04 -14.15 -1.54
N ARG A 133 2.16 -14.48 -0.88
CA ARG A 133 2.43 -15.83 -0.36
C ARG A 133 3.05 -15.77 1.03
N PRO A 134 2.91 -16.83 1.85
CA PRO A 134 3.61 -16.90 3.13
C PRO A 134 5.14 -16.92 2.91
N VAL A 135 5.85 -16.18 3.75
CA VAL A 135 7.32 -16.21 3.88
C VAL A 135 7.61 -16.49 5.35
N THR A 136 8.01 -17.72 5.66
CA THR A 136 8.25 -18.22 7.03
C THR A 136 9.69 -18.62 7.28
N GLU A 137 10.54 -18.38 6.29
CA GLU A 137 11.98 -18.63 6.34
C GLU A 137 12.71 -17.48 5.64
N PRO A 138 13.98 -17.21 5.96
CA PRO A 138 14.78 -16.26 5.19
C PRO A 138 14.83 -16.63 3.71
N VAL A 139 14.56 -15.68 2.85
CA VAL A 139 14.56 -15.84 1.39
C VAL A 139 15.49 -14.81 0.76
N ASP A 140 16.09 -15.17 -0.37
CA ASP A 140 16.85 -14.25 -1.21
C ASP A 140 15.95 -13.78 -2.36
N VAL A 141 15.47 -12.54 -2.24
CA VAL A 141 14.60 -11.92 -3.24
C VAL A 141 15.44 -11.07 -4.17
N THR A 142 15.23 -11.25 -5.45
CA THR A 142 15.87 -10.51 -6.54
C THR A 142 14.81 -9.82 -7.40
N GLU A 143 15.22 -8.93 -8.26
CA GLU A 143 14.27 -8.27 -9.19
C GLU A 143 13.60 -9.30 -10.14
N GLU A 144 14.25 -10.43 -10.43
CA GLU A 144 13.72 -11.50 -11.27
C GLU A 144 12.61 -12.30 -10.58
N ASN A 145 12.73 -12.57 -9.27
CA ASN A 145 11.78 -13.39 -8.53
C ASN A 145 10.85 -12.57 -7.61
N LEU A 146 10.93 -11.24 -7.60
CA LEU A 146 10.10 -10.36 -6.78
C LEU A 146 8.60 -10.67 -6.95
N HIS A 147 8.18 -11.02 -8.16
CA HIS A 147 6.78 -11.34 -8.49
C HIS A 147 6.26 -12.63 -7.82
N ASP A 148 7.14 -13.49 -7.31
CA ASP A 148 6.75 -14.67 -6.54
C ASP A 148 6.25 -14.29 -5.14
N PHE A 149 6.62 -13.11 -4.65
CA PHE A 149 6.34 -12.63 -3.30
C PHE A 149 5.34 -11.47 -3.27
N VAL A 150 5.38 -10.60 -4.28
CA VAL A 150 4.51 -9.43 -4.42
C VAL A 150 3.44 -9.71 -5.46
N GLY A 151 2.17 -9.79 -5.02
CA GLY A 151 1.05 -10.08 -5.90
C GLY A 151 0.33 -8.84 -6.42
N ALA A 152 0.48 -7.71 -5.73
CA ALA A 152 -0.19 -6.48 -6.11
C ALA A 152 0.55 -5.24 -5.60
N LEU A 153 0.22 -4.10 -6.19
CA LEU A 153 0.59 -2.77 -5.70
C LEU A 153 -0.67 -1.98 -5.33
N THR A 154 -0.52 -1.06 -4.39
CA THR A 154 -1.52 -0.04 -4.11
C THR A 154 -0.86 1.26 -3.69
N ILE A 155 -1.65 2.31 -3.48
CA ILE A 155 -1.19 3.57 -2.90
C ILE A 155 -1.74 3.65 -1.47
N THR A 156 -0.91 4.16 -0.57
CA THR A 156 -1.34 4.52 0.78
C THR A 156 -0.85 5.92 1.13
N ASN A 157 -1.56 6.59 2.02
CA ASN A 157 -1.15 7.86 2.56
C ASN A 157 -0.69 7.65 4.02
N ASP A 158 0.62 7.75 4.26
CA ASP A 158 1.20 7.60 5.59
C ASP A 158 1.03 8.89 6.40
N ILE A 159 -0.22 9.17 6.79
CA ILE A 159 -0.56 10.34 7.59
C ILE A 159 0.25 10.35 8.88
N SER A 160 0.85 11.51 9.18
CA SER A 160 1.82 11.70 10.24
C SER A 160 1.44 12.87 11.16
N ALA A 161 1.46 12.63 12.47
CA ALA A 161 1.39 13.67 13.49
C ALA A 161 2.83 14.14 13.80
N ARG A 162 3.32 15.17 13.12
CA ARG A 162 4.72 15.60 13.18
C ARG A 162 5.15 16.05 14.57
N ASP A 163 4.29 16.76 15.28
CA ASP A 163 4.54 17.19 16.64
C ASP A 163 4.72 16.01 17.63
N VAL A 164 4.00 14.91 17.38
CA VAL A 164 4.17 13.67 18.15
C VAL A 164 5.42 12.91 17.68
N GLN A 165 5.67 12.83 16.37
CA GLN A 165 6.81 12.13 15.79
C GLN A 165 8.15 12.70 16.28
N VAL A 166 8.31 14.03 16.17
CA VAL A 166 9.58 14.70 16.50
C VAL A 166 9.86 14.63 18.00
N SER A 167 8.81 14.77 18.84
CA SER A 167 8.99 14.78 20.28
C SER A 167 9.29 13.41 20.91
N HIS A 168 8.94 12.31 20.22
CA HIS A 168 9.05 10.96 20.80
C HIS A 168 10.07 10.06 20.08
N GLU A 169 10.64 10.50 18.97
CA GLU A 169 11.58 9.71 18.15
C GLU A 169 11.03 8.33 17.71
N GLN A 170 9.71 8.13 17.82
CA GLN A 170 9.03 6.88 17.48
C GLN A 170 7.96 7.12 16.44
N PHE A 171 8.08 6.41 15.31
CA PHE A 171 7.16 6.57 14.19
C PHE A 171 5.80 5.94 14.45
N CYS A 172 5.76 4.73 15.04
CA CYS A 172 4.53 3.99 15.24
C CYS A 172 3.42 4.83 15.91
N LYS A 173 3.71 5.48 17.04
CA LYS A 173 2.72 6.30 17.76
C LYS A 173 2.20 7.47 16.91
N ALA A 174 3.11 8.16 16.22
CA ALA A 174 2.77 9.36 15.45
C ALA A 174 1.97 9.06 14.18
N LYS A 175 2.05 7.83 13.68
CA LYS A 175 1.53 7.40 12.38
C LYS A 175 0.37 6.41 12.48
N SER A 176 -0.01 5.96 13.70
CA SER A 176 -0.97 4.87 13.91
C SER A 176 -2.33 5.30 14.47
N TYR A 177 -2.65 6.59 14.46
CA TYR A 177 -4.01 7.01 14.81
C TYR A 177 -5.03 6.43 13.83
N ARG A 178 -6.25 6.20 14.31
CA ARG A 178 -7.35 5.75 13.44
C ARG A 178 -7.47 6.69 12.25
N THR A 179 -7.70 6.13 11.06
CA THR A 179 -7.80 6.84 9.77
C THR A 179 -6.49 7.43 9.23
N PHE A 180 -5.34 7.15 9.85
CA PHE A 180 -4.04 7.66 9.37
C PHE A 180 -3.40 6.81 8.26
N GLY A 181 -4.12 5.84 7.72
CA GLY A 181 -3.69 4.99 6.61
C GLY A 181 -4.73 4.86 5.50
N PRO A 182 -5.20 5.96 4.87
CA PRO A 182 -6.06 5.86 3.70
C PRO A 182 -5.35 5.06 2.61
N THR A 183 -5.97 3.96 2.14
CA THR A 183 -5.34 3.02 1.21
C THR A 183 -6.27 2.69 0.05
N GLY A 184 -5.74 2.68 -1.16
CA GLY A 184 -6.46 2.39 -2.39
C GLY A 184 -6.47 3.58 -3.37
N PRO A 185 -7.45 3.64 -4.32
CA PRO A 185 -8.65 2.82 -4.41
C PRO A 185 -8.46 1.42 -4.98
N PHE A 186 -7.32 1.15 -5.62
CA PHE A 186 -7.10 -0.08 -6.36
C PHE A 186 -6.06 -0.97 -5.69
N LEU A 187 -6.34 -2.26 -5.68
CA LEU A 187 -5.33 -3.31 -5.59
C LEU A 187 -4.97 -3.67 -7.04
N VAL A 188 -3.78 -3.27 -7.48
CA VAL A 188 -3.35 -3.44 -8.86
C VAL A 188 -2.58 -4.75 -9.00
N LEU A 189 -3.22 -5.74 -9.62
CA LEU A 189 -2.57 -7.01 -9.94
C LEU A 189 -1.69 -6.82 -11.17
N LEU A 190 -0.44 -7.24 -11.09
CA LEU A 190 0.57 -7.06 -12.13
C LEU A 190 1.11 -8.41 -12.61
N SER A 191 1.49 -8.47 -13.88
CA SER A 191 2.37 -9.54 -14.37
C SER A 191 3.80 -9.34 -13.86
N ALA A 192 4.62 -10.38 -13.92
CA ALA A 192 6.04 -10.30 -13.60
C ALA A 192 6.77 -9.20 -14.39
N GLU A 193 6.43 -9.03 -15.67
CA GLU A 193 7.01 -8.01 -16.52
C GLU A 193 6.60 -6.60 -16.09
N GLU A 194 5.32 -6.41 -15.76
CA GLU A 194 4.82 -5.11 -15.29
C GLU A 194 5.41 -4.75 -13.93
N LEU A 195 5.52 -5.72 -13.01
CA LEU A 195 6.10 -5.48 -11.69
C LEU A 195 7.57 -5.05 -11.78
N ARG A 196 8.38 -5.64 -12.67
CA ARG A 196 9.79 -5.23 -12.86
C ARG A 196 9.93 -3.76 -13.26
N ARG A 197 8.87 -3.15 -13.75
CA ARG A 197 8.84 -1.74 -14.15
C ARG A 197 8.33 -0.82 -13.04
N TYR A 198 8.21 -1.31 -11.79
CA TYR A 198 7.73 -0.48 -10.66
C TYR A 198 8.53 0.83 -10.54
N GLY A 199 9.81 0.82 -10.86
CA GLY A 199 10.68 1.99 -10.81
C GLY A 199 10.24 3.14 -11.72
N GLU A 200 9.42 2.88 -12.74
CA GLU A 200 8.88 3.90 -13.64
C GLU A 200 7.63 4.62 -13.07
N LEU A 201 7.06 4.10 -11.97
CA LEU A 201 5.88 4.68 -11.35
C LEU A 201 6.21 6.04 -10.74
N VAL A 202 5.36 7.00 -11.04
CA VAL A 202 5.41 8.35 -10.46
C VAL A 202 4.30 8.49 -9.44
N LEU A 203 4.67 8.79 -8.20
CA LEU A 203 3.76 9.10 -7.12
C LEU A 203 3.56 10.61 -7.06
N THR A 204 2.30 11.04 -7.04
CA THR A 204 1.96 12.47 -6.93
C THR A 204 0.87 12.65 -5.90
N LEU A 205 1.03 13.63 -5.01
CA LEU A 205 0.02 14.03 -4.04
C LEU A 205 -0.28 15.52 -4.22
N SER A 206 -1.56 15.84 -4.24
CA SER A 206 -2.05 17.22 -4.31
C SER A 206 -2.96 17.55 -3.12
N VAL A 207 -2.86 18.76 -2.62
CA VAL A 207 -3.76 19.32 -1.60
C VAL A 207 -4.38 20.59 -2.15
N ASP A 208 -5.69 20.68 -2.13
CA ASP A 208 -6.44 21.82 -2.68
C ASP A 208 -6.05 22.16 -4.13
N GLY A 209 -5.84 21.13 -4.95
CA GLY A 209 -5.45 21.25 -6.34
C GLY A 209 -3.99 21.67 -6.58
N GLN A 210 -3.18 21.80 -5.53
CA GLN A 210 -1.76 22.10 -5.63
C GLN A 210 -0.92 20.83 -5.42
N GLU A 211 -0.03 20.52 -6.35
CA GLU A 211 0.95 19.44 -6.19
C GLU A 211 1.86 19.74 -4.98
N ARG A 212 1.90 18.81 -4.03
CA ARG A 212 2.69 18.91 -2.79
C ARG A 212 3.82 17.91 -2.74
N GLN A 213 3.60 16.72 -3.26
CA GLN A 213 4.63 15.70 -3.35
C GLN A 213 4.63 15.11 -4.76
N LYS A 214 5.82 14.87 -5.27
CA LYS A 214 6.04 14.14 -6.53
C LYS A 214 7.38 13.46 -6.49
N ASN A 215 7.37 12.15 -6.68
CA ASN A 215 8.59 11.38 -6.78
C ASN A 215 8.40 10.18 -7.72
N VAL A 216 9.51 9.59 -8.13
CA VAL A 216 9.53 8.37 -8.94
C VAL A 216 10.02 7.21 -8.08
N ALA A 217 9.40 6.05 -8.22
CA ALA A 217 9.75 4.88 -7.40
C ALA A 217 11.21 4.42 -7.59
N ALA A 218 11.83 4.74 -8.74
CA ALA A 218 13.26 4.50 -8.95
C ALA A 218 14.17 5.28 -7.98
N ASP A 219 13.69 6.34 -7.33
CA ASP A 219 14.45 7.14 -6.35
C ASP A 219 14.62 6.46 -4.98
N MET A 220 13.94 5.32 -4.75
CA MET A 220 14.14 4.50 -3.55
C MET A 220 15.61 4.10 -3.41
N ILE A 221 16.17 4.25 -2.21
CA ILE A 221 17.54 3.85 -1.87
C ILE A 221 17.61 2.33 -1.76
N HIS A 222 16.82 1.76 -0.86
CA HIS A 222 16.65 0.31 -0.72
C HIS A 222 15.46 -0.16 -1.57
N LYS A 223 15.74 -1.05 -2.50
CA LYS A 223 14.75 -1.53 -3.47
C LYS A 223 13.82 -2.59 -2.86
N PRO A 224 12.63 -2.83 -3.44
CA PRO A 224 11.68 -3.82 -2.94
C PRO A 224 12.26 -5.22 -2.71
N ALA A 225 13.13 -5.69 -3.61
CA ALA A 225 13.76 -7.00 -3.48
C ALA A 225 14.67 -7.07 -2.24
N GLU A 226 15.54 -6.08 -2.04
CA GLU A 226 16.38 -5.95 -0.85
C GLU A 226 15.55 -5.85 0.43
N THR A 227 14.50 -5.02 0.40
CA THR A 227 13.58 -4.82 1.52
C THR A 227 12.91 -6.13 1.95
N LEU A 228 12.39 -6.92 1.00
CA LEU A 228 11.77 -8.21 1.31
C LEU A 228 12.78 -9.25 1.79
N THR A 229 13.97 -9.28 1.22
CA THR A 229 15.06 -10.15 1.70
C THR A 229 15.36 -9.86 3.16
N GLU A 230 15.55 -8.61 3.53
CA GLU A 230 15.84 -8.22 4.91
C GLU A 230 14.66 -8.49 5.86
N LEU A 231 13.44 -8.15 5.47
CA LEU A 231 12.24 -8.42 6.27
C LEU A 231 12.07 -9.92 6.55
N SER A 232 12.37 -10.79 5.59
CA SER A 232 12.27 -12.24 5.76
C SER A 232 13.22 -12.80 6.81
N GLN A 233 14.31 -12.09 7.10
CA GLN A 233 15.27 -12.47 8.17
C GLN A 233 14.81 -12.03 9.55
N ILE A 234 13.88 -11.07 9.59
CA ILE A 234 13.42 -10.43 10.84
C ILE A 234 12.11 -11.05 11.33
N ARG A 235 11.23 -11.45 10.38
CA ARG A 235 9.87 -11.87 10.71
C ARG A 235 9.21 -12.68 9.60
N ASP A 236 8.16 -13.41 9.98
CA ASP A 236 7.25 -14.01 9.02
C ASP A 236 6.40 -12.94 8.31
N LEU A 237 6.09 -13.20 7.03
CA LEU A 237 5.14 -12.42 6.24
C LEU A 237 4.01 -13.33 5.78
N LYS A 238 2.80 -12.80 5.69
CA LYS A 238 1.61 -13.54 5.22
C LYS A 238 0.96 -12.84 4.03
N PRO A 239 0.19 -13.56 3.22
CA PRO A 239 -0.59 -12.94 2.15
C PRO A 239 -1.48 -11.82 2.67
N GLY A 240 -1.44 -10.68 2.00
CA GLY A 240 -2.16 -9.48 2.38
C GLY A 240 -1.36 -8.47 3.20
N ASP A 241 -0.21 -8.84 3.77
CA ASP A 241 0.68 -7.88 4.42
C ASP A 241 1.16 -6.81 3.44
N MET A 242 1.28 -5.60 3.94
CA MET A 242 1.59 -4.40 3.18
C MET A 242 2.83 -3.71 3.75
#